data_5fe56c4e41b2c046be20ad261f9a51c6
#
_entry.id   5fe56c4e41b2c046be20ad261f9a51c6
#
_cell.length_a   1.000
_cell.length_b   1.000
_cell.length_c   1.000
_cell.angle_alpha   90.00
_cell.angle_beta   90.00
_cell.angle_gamma   90.00
#
_symmetry.space_group_name_H-M   'P 1'
#
loop_
_entity.id
_entity.type
_entity.pdbx_description
1 polymer ?
#
loop_
_entity_poly.entity_id
_entity_poly.type
_entity_poly.pdbx_seq_one_letter_code
_entity_poly.pdbx_strand_id
1 'polypeptide(L)'
;IQIRLVGSEMCIRDSDTTGTITIANIVDDTTDESDETVIVTLSSPNNAALGSDDVHTYTIVDNDNQPTIHFNSASSTGAEDISSVALPVDLSAASSNDITVNYAVTGTATGSGTDYTLANGTLTISAGATSGTITIAGIIDDLTVEGDETVILTLSSPNNATLGSNSVHTYTCLLYTSPSPRDGSE
;
A
#
# COMPACT_ATOMS: atom_id res chain seq x y z
N ILE A 1 7.66 -8.97 20.60
CA ILE A 1 9.03 -9.25 21.14
C ILE A 1 8.87 -9.81 22.53
N GLN A 2 9.42 -11.00 22.78
CA GLN A 2 9.43 -11.61 24.12
C GLN A 2 10.83 -11.47 24.70
N ILE A 3 11.03 -10.46 25.56
CA ILE A 3 12.28 -10.31 26.31
C ILE A 3 12.32 -11.39 27.37
N ARG A 4 13.15 -12.39 27.20
CA ARG A 4 13.45 -13.38 28.23
C ARG A 4 14.74 -12.96 28.94
N LEU A 5 14.60 -12.40 30.13
CA LEU A 5 15.72 -12.33 31.06
C LEU A 5 16.04 -13.77 31.47
N VAL A 6 17.07 -14.35 30.92
CA VAL A 6 17.65 -15.57 31.46
C VAL A 6 18.55 -15.13 32.63
N GLY A 7 17.89 -14.82 33.74
CA GLY A 7 18.58 -14.81 35.03
C GLY A 7 19.00 -16.24 35.31
N SER A 8 20.21 -16.58 34.95
CA SER A 8 20.85 -17.77 35.47
C SER A 8 20.99 -17.57 36.96
N GLU A 9 20.21 -18.30 37.75
CA GLU A 9 20.53 -18.63 39.16
C GLU A 9 21.80 -19.51 39.18
N MET A 10 22.79 -19.12 38.44
CA MET A 10 24.06 -19.80 38.42
C MET A 10 24.91 -19.21 39.53
N CYS A 11 25.44 -20.06 40.38
CA CYS A 11 26.52 -19.72 41.29
C CYS A 11 27.58 -18.95 40.52
N ILE A 12 27.50 -17.59 40.57
CA ILE A 12 28.57 -16.74 40.07
C ILE A 12 29.80 -17.13 40.88
N ARG A 13 30.80 -17.65 40.20
CA ARG A 13 32.10 -17.82 40.86
C ARG A 13 32.54 -16.44 41.32
N ASP A 14 33.04 -16.33 42.51
CA ASP A 14 33.49 -15.10 43.16
C ASP A 14 34.57 -14.32 42.38
N SER A 15 34.86 -14.70 41.15
CA SER A 15 35.78 -14.06 40.20
C SER A 15 35.13 -13.63 38.87
N ASP A 16 33.83 -13.83 38.67
CA ASP A 16 33.18 -13.41 37.42
C ASP A 16 32.88 -11.90 37.46
N THR A 17 33.39 -11.18 36.48
CA THR A 17 33.26 -9.72 36.35
C THR A 17 32.26 -9.31 35.27
N THR A 18 31.65 -10.29 34.56
CA THR A 18 30.76 -10.05 33.43
C THR A 18 29.48 -10.90 33.52
N GLY A 19 28.36 -10.32 33.11
CA GLY A 19 27.09 -11.00 32.90
C GLY A 19 26.53 -10.63 31.54
N THR A 20 25.59 -11.45 31.02
CA THR A 20 24.98 -11.21 29.70
C THR A 20 23.47 -11.15 29.85
N ILE A 21 22.87 -10.12 29.27
CA ILE A 21 21.43 -10.02 29.00
C ILE A 21 21.23 -10.33 27.54
N THR A 22 20.36 -11.29 27.23
CA THR A 22 20.11 -11.70 25.85
C THR A 22 18.72 -11.20 25.40
N ILE A 23 18.70 -10.45 24.31
CA ILE A 23 17.47 -10.17 23.55
C ILE A 23 17.29 -11.34 22.59
N ALA A 24 16.17 -12.05 22.71
CA ALA A 24 15.91 -13.25 21.92
C ALA A 24 14.53 -13.18 21.23
N ASN A 25 14.31 -14.03 20.23
CA ASN A 25 13.08 -14.10 19.45
C ASN A 25 12.77 -12.77 18.71
N ILE A 26 13.79 -12.14 18.14
CA ILE A 26 13.59 -11.12 17.13
C ILE A 26 12.97 -11.84 15.93
N VAL A 27 11.78 -11.37 15.51
CA VAL A 27 11.05 -11.93 14.37
C VAL A 27 11.42 -11.14 13.14
N ASP A 28 11.76 -11.84 12.08
CA ASP A 28 12.02 -11.33 10.75
C ASP A 28 10.84 -11.78 9.87
N ASP A 29 10.16 -10.86 9.21
CA ASP A 29 9.07 -11.16 8.27
C ASP A 29 9.31 -10.45 6.93
N THR A 30 8.31 -10.14 6.14
CA THR A 30 8.47 -9.51 4.82
C THR A 30 7.66 -8.21 4.70
N THR A 31 7.30 -7.64 5.84
CA THR A 31 6.51 -6.43 5.90
C THR A 31 7.44 -5.24 6.10
N ASP A 32 7.40 -4.25 5.20
CA ASP A 32 8.10 -2.96 5.36
C ASP A 32 7.62 -2.26 6.63
N GLU A 33 8.51 -2.09 7.60
CA GLU A 33 8.25 -1.53 8.92
C GLU A 33 9.22 -0.37 9.22
N SER A 34 8.96 0.32 10.29
CA SER A 34 9.91 1.30 10.81
C SER A 34 10.87 0.61 11.77
N ASP A 35 12.11 1.07 11.84
CA ASP A 35 13.07 0.60 12.84
C ASP A 35 12.48 0.66 14.25
N GLU A 36 12.62 -0.40 15.00
CA GLU A 36 12.14 -0.51 16.37
C GLU A 36 13.29 -0.48 17.38
N THR A 37 12.99 -0.16 18.65
CA THR A 37 14.00 -0.12 19.70
C THR A 37 13.61 -0.95 20.91
N VAL A 38 14.60 -1.65 21.47
CA VAL A 38 14.51 -2.32 22.78
C VAL A 38 15.41 -1.56 23.75
N ILE A 39 14.81 -0.99 24.80
CA ILE A 39 15.55 -0.27 25.84
C ILE A 39 15.67 -1.16 27.07
N VAL A 40 16.89 -1.47 27.48
CA VAL A 40 17.20 -2.25 28.66
C VAL A 40 17.80 -1.31 29.72
N THR A 41 17.15 -1.21 30.87
CA THR A 41 17.59 -0.38 31.99
C THR A 41 17.98 -1.26 33.18
N LEU A 42 19.17 -1.10 33.70
CA LEU A 42 19.61 -1.73 34.95
C LEU A 42 19.08 -0.94 36.14
N SER A 43 18.56 -1.63 37.15
CA SER A 43 18.07 -0.96 38.37
C SER A 43 18.26 -1.81 39.63
N SER A 44 18.22 -1.16 40.77
CA SER A 44 18.21 -1.81 42.09
C SER A 44 19.31 -2.86 42.27
N PRO A 45 20.59 -2.54 42.06
CA PRO A 45 21.69 -3.49 42.25
C PRO A 45 21.77 -3.91 43.72
N ASN A 46 22.13 -5.16 43.99
CA ASN A 46 22.42 -5.65 45.33
C ASN A 46 23.93 -5.86 45.46
N ASN A 47 24.53 -5.34 46.55
CA ASN A 47 25.95 -5.37 46.82
C ASN A 47 26.82 -4.72 45.72
N ALA A 48 26.29 -3.79 44.95
CA ALA A 48 26.95 -3.01 43.93
C ALA A 48 26.33 -1.61 43.83
N ALA A 49 26.98 -0.72 43.12
CA ALA A 49 26.43 0.56 42.69
C ALA A 49 26.20 0.54 41.17
N LEU A 50 25.16 1.26 40.68
CA LEU A 50 25.00 1.50 39.26
C LEU A 50 26.13 2.39 38.74
N GLY A 51 26.64 2.06 37.57
CA GLY A 51 27.54 2.92 36.81
C GLY A 51 26.79 4.02 36.08
N SER A 52 27.49 4.78 35.23
CA SER A 52 26.93 5.84 34.40
C SER A 52 26.11 5.27 33.21
N ASP A 53 26.42 4.05 32.78
CA ASP A 53 25.85 3.40 31.59
C ASP A 53 24.87 2.30 32.01
N ASP A 54 23.80 2.69 32.67
CA ASP A 54 22.76 1.81 33.19
C ASP A 54 21.61 1.58 32.21
N VAL A 55 21.61 2.26 31.05
CA VAL A 55 20.65 2.13 29.98
C VAL A 55 21.33 1.72 28.68
N HIS A 56 20.82 0.68 28.06
CA HIS A 56 21.24 0.26 26.73
C HIS A 56 20.05 0.25 25.77
N THR A 57 20.21 0.89 24.60
CA THR A 57 19.23 0.88 23.52
C THR A 57 19.75 -0.01 22.40
N TYR A 58 19.00 -1.04 22.07
CA TYR A 58 19.23 -1.88 20.89
C TYR A 58 18.20 -1.50 19.82
N THR A 59 18.66 -1.20 18.62
CA THR A 59 17.78 -0.92 17.47
C THR A 59 17.63 -2.18 16.63
N ILE A 60 16.40 -2.58 16.38
CA ILE A 60 16.02 -3.59 15.39
C ILE A 60 15.80 -2.82 14.09
N VAL A 61 16.67 -3.02 13.14
CA VAL A 61 16.61 -2.37 11.84
C VAL A 61 15.74 -3.22 10.92
N ASP A 62 14.77 -2.58 10.27
CA ASP A 62 13.98 -3.20 9.21
C ASP A 62 14.87 -3.47 7.99
N ASN A 63 14.79 -4.66 7.42
CA ASN A 63 15.56 -5.10 6.25
C ASN A 63 14.68 -5.31 5.01
N ASP A 64 13.40 -4.99 5.10
CA ASP A 64 12.45 -5.15 4.01
C ASP A 64 12.39 -3.92 3.11
N ASN A 65 11.98 -4.14 1.88
CA ASN A 65 11.89 -3.05 0.90
C ASN A 65 10.46 -2.51 0.84
N GLN A 66 10.36 -1.19 0.69
CA GLN A 66 9.07 -0.56 0.39
C GLN A 66 8.38 -1.25 -0.78
N PRO A 67 7.07 -1.53 -0.67
CA PRO A 67 6.31 -2.17 -1.74
C PRO A 67 6.24 -1.30 -2.99
N THR A 68 6.02 -1.93 -4.14
CA THR A 68 5.67 -1.23 -5.37
C THR A 68 4.16 -1.12 -5.49
N ILE A 69 3.65 0.05 -5.97
CA ILE A 69 2.24 0.30 -6.23
C ILE A 69 1.97 0.42 -7.72
N HIS A 70 0.95 -0.29 -8.22
CA HIS A 70 0.63 -0.34 -9.64
C HIS A 70 -0.84 -0.71 -9.89
N PHE A 71 -1.38 -0.36 -11.06
CA PHE A 71 -2.65 -0.92 -11.50
C PHE A 71 -2.53 -2.42 -11.79
N ASN A 72 -3.53 -3.20 -11.41
CA ASN A 72 -3.59 -4.64 -11.70
C ASN A 72 -3.51 -4.92 -13.22
N SER A 73 -4.05 -4.02 -14.04
CA SER A 73 -4.00 -4.08 -15.50
C SER A 73 -3.65 -2.70 -16.08
N ALA A 74 -2.94 -2.67 -17.19
CA ALA A 74 -2.63 -1.44 -17.92
C ALA A 74 -3.82 -0.89 -18.72
N SER A 75 -4.83 -1.72 -19.01
CA SER A 75 -6.03 -1.29 -19.75
C SER A 75 -7.24 -2.16 -19.43
N SER A 76 -8.40 -1.59 -19.66
CA SER A 76 -9.69 -2.29 -19.65
C SER A 76 -10.68 -1.60 -20.60
N THR A 77 -11.76 -2.28 -20.92
CA THR A 77 -12.81 -1.76 -21.79
C THR A 77 -14.18 -2.07 -21.19
N GLY A 78 -15.16 -1.26 -21.49
CA GLY A 78 -16.56 -1.50 -21.12
C GLY A 78 -17.49 -0.72 -22.01
N ALA A 79 -18.77 -1.07 -21.99
CA ALA A 79 -19.81 -0.32 -22.68
C ALA A 79 -20.35 0.79 -21.76
N GLU A 80 -21.06 1.75 -22.30
CA GLU A 80 -21.67 2.89 -21.57
C GLU A 80 -22.87 2.48 -20.70
N ASP A 81 -23.44 1.30 -20.93
CA ASP A 81 -24.58 0.77 -20.16
C ASP A 81 -24.27 0.41 -18.70
N ILE A 82 -23.01 0.60 -18.28
CA ILE A 82 -22.56 0.39 -16.89
C ILE A 82 -22.44 1.72 -16.15
N SER A 83 -22.89 1.79 -14.92
CA SER A 83 -22.86 3.01 -14.10
C SER A 83 -21.49 3.33 -13.47
N SER A 84 -20.59 2.35 -13.41
CA SER A 84 -19.26 2.53 -12.80
C SER A 84 -18.31 1.40 -13.13
N VAL A 85 -17.01 1.70 -13.09
CA VAL A 85 -15.90 0.74 -13.24
C VAL A 85 -14.96 0.86 -12.06
N ALA A 86 -14.64 -0.27 -11.43
CA ALA A 86 -13.64 -0.39 -10.39
C ALA A 86 -12.29 -0.75 -11.01
N LEU A 87 -11.26 0.04 -10.71
CA LEU A 87 -9.88 -0.16 -11.16
C LEU A 87 -9.03 -0.57 -9.95
N PRO A 88 -8.68 -1.85 -9.81
CA PRO A 88 -7.83 -2.30 -8.73
C PRO A 88 -6.41 -1.74 -8.86
N VAL A 89 -5.87 -1.32 -7.72
CA VAL A 89 -4.48 -0.88 -7.54
C VAL A 89 -3.85 -1.79 -6.50
N ASP A 90 -2.80 -2.49 -6.87
CA ASP A 90 -2.19 -3.53 -6.06
C ASP A 90 -0.81 -3.09 -5.54
N LEU A 91 -0.42 -3.66 -4.40
CA LEU A 91 0.91 -3.57 -3.82
C LEU A 91 1.65 -4.89 -4.00
N SER A 92 2.97 -4.84 -4.17
CA SER A 92 3.82 -6.04 -4.25
C SER A 92 3.94 -6.79 -2.91
N ALA A 93 3.77 -6.09 -1.79
CA ALA A 93 3.79 -6.62 -0.43
C ALA A 93 2.93 -5.74 0.49
N ALA A 94 2.58 -6.24 1.67
CA ALA A 94 1.97 -5.42 2.71
C ALA A 94 3.02 -4.47 3.33
N SER A 95 2.56 -3.36 3.90
CA SER A 95 3.38 -2.45 4.72
C SER A 95 2.67 -2.20 6.06
N SER A 96 3.43 -1.98 7.11
CA SER A 96 2.90 -1.57 8.41
C SER A 96 2.41 -0.10 8.42
N ASN A 97 2.71 0.65 7.37
CA ASN A 97 2.30 2.03 7.20
C ASN A 97 1.18 2.17 6.17
N ASP A 98 0.34 3.20 6.32
CA ASP A 98 -0.60 3.59 5.27
C ASP A 98 0.19 4.04 4.03
N ILE A 99 -0.21 3.53 2.86
CA ILE A 99 0.37 3.91 1.58
C ILE A 99 -0.60 4.86 0.88
N THR A 100 -0.09 5.98 0.40
CA THR A 100 -0.87 6.91 -0.41
C THR A 100 -0.24 7.10 -1.78
N VAL A 101 -1.08 7.28 -2.81
CA VAL A 101 -0.66 7.60 -4.17
C VAL A 101 -1.63 8.59 -4.79
N ASN A 102 -1.10 9.62 -5.42
CA ASN A 102 -1.91 10.55 -6.19
C ASN A 102 -2.25 9.95 -7.55
N TYR A 103 -3.44 10.23 -8.04
CA TYR A 103 -3.84 9.90 -9.40
C TYR A 103 -4.38 11.12 -10.14
N ALA A 104 -3.96 11.25 -11.40
CA ALA A 104 -4.48 12.22 -12.34
C ALA A 104 -5.37 11.53 -13.37
N VAL A 105 -6.45 12.17 -13.76
CA VAL A 105 -7.43 11.67 -14.74
C VAL A 105 -7.36 12.55 -15.98
N THR A 106 -7.19 11.93 -17.14
CA THR A 106 -7.12 12.53 -18.47
C THR A 106 -7.84 11.61 -19.47
N GLY A 107 -7.82 11.95 -20.73
CA GLY A 107 -8.40 11.10 -21.79
C GLY A 107 -9.22 11.93 -22.79
N THR A 108 -9.98 11.26 -23.65
CA THR A 108 -10.89 11.89 -24.63
C THR A 108 -12.27 12.09 -24.07
N ALA A 109 -12.70 11.20 -23.15
CA ALA A 109 -13.97 11.35 -22.44
C ALA A 109 -13.97 12.60 -21.54
N THR A 110 -15.11 13.27 -21.45
CA THR A 110 -15.29 14.52 -20.71
C THR A 110 -15.79 14.24 -19.30
N GLY A 111 -14.97 14.54 -18.30
CA GLY A 111 -15.34 14.38 -16.89
C GLY A 111 -16.37 15.40 -16.39
N SER A 112 -16.53 15.48 -15.07
CA SER A 112 -17.44 16.41 -14.38
C SER A 112 -18.93 16.14 -14.61
N GLY A 113 -19.31 14.90 -14.94
CA GLY A 113 -20.69 14.48 -15.10
C GLY A 113 -21.23 14.68 -16.51
N THR A 114 -20.36 14.85 -17.52
CA THR A 114 -20.75 14.75 -18.94
C THR A 114 -20.74 13.28 -19.34
N ASP A 115 -19.60 12.60 -19.32
CA ASP A 115 -19.49 11.18 -19.66
C ASP A 115 -19.19 10.33 -18.40
N TYR A 116 -18.54 10.93 -17.40
CA TYR A 116 -18.25 10.28 -16.13
C TYR A 116 -18.00 11.28 -14.98
N THR A 117 -17.96 10.79 -13.73
CA THR A 117 -17.66 11.59 -12.52
C THR A 117 -16.44 11.05 -11.78
N LEU A 118 -15.23 11.32 -12.22
CA LEU A 118 -14.00 11.08 -11.48
C LEU A 118 -13.07 12.27 -11.64
N ALA A 119 -12.66 12.88 -10.53
CA ALA A 119 -11.65 13.93 -10.51
C ALA A 119 -10.28 13.36 -10.11
N ASN A 120 -9.23 14.15 -10.29
CA ASN A 120 -7.92 13.86 -9.70
C ASN A 120 -8.04 13.68 -8.18
N GLY A 121 -7.27 12.80 -7.61
CA GLY A 121 -7.38 12.50 -6.19
C GLY A 121 -6.16 11.76 -5.64
N THR A 122 -6.35 11.26 -4.42
CA THR A 122 -5.37 10.42 -3.72
C THR A 122 -6.05 9.13 -3.29
N LEU A 123 -5.45 8.00 -3.62
CA LEU A 123 -5.83 6.70 -3.08
C LEU A 123 -5.01 6.44 -1.82
N THR A 124 -5.66 5.97 -0.76
CA THR A 124 -5.02 5.46 0.45
C THR A 124 -5.28 3.97 0.57
N ILE A 125 -4.22 3.19 0.74
CA ILE A 125 -4.26 1.77 1.06
C ILE A 125 -3.80 1.66 2.51
N SER A 126 -4.68 1.17 3.38
CA SER A 126 -4.39 1.10 4.81
C SER A 126 -3.31 0.08 5.13
N ALA A 127 -2.59 0.32 6.21
CA ALA A 127 -1.59 -0.60 6.77
C ALA A 127 -2.10 -2.05 6.80
N GLY A 128 -1.26 -2.98 6.39
CA GLY A 128 -1.57 -4.42 6.29
C GLY A 128 -2.40 -4.83 5.07
N ALA A 129 -3.00 -3.89 4.33
CA ALA A 129 -3.70 -4.19 3.08
C ALA A 129 -2.72 -4.27 1.90
N THR A 130 -3.05 -5.06 0.88
CA THR A 130 -2.25 -5.24 -0.33
C THR A 130 -2.92 -4.69 -1.59
N SER A 131 -4.10 -4.09 -1.47
CA SER A 131 -4.81 -3.50 -2.61
C SER A 131 -5.76 -2.39 -2.20
N GLY A 132 -6.04 -1.51 -3.13
CA GLY A 132 -7.07 -0.48 -3.08
C GLY A 132 -7.82 -0.39 -4.39
N THR A 133 -8.80 0.50 -4.50
CA THR A 133 -9.61 0.64 -5.72
C THR A 133 -9.87 2.10 -6.03
N ILE A 134 -9.66 2.49 -7.28
CA ILE A 134 -10.13 3.76 -7.83
C ILE A 134 -11.37 3.44 -8.67
N THR A 135 -12.46 4.18 -8.48
CA THR A 135 -13.71 3.92 -9.19
C THR A 135 -14.03 5.06 -10.15
N ILE A 136 -14.13 4.76 -11.43
CA ILE A 136 -14.77 5.65 -12.41
C ILE A 136 -16.28 5.49 -12.19
N ALA A 137 -16.93 6.53 -11.69
CA ALA A 137 -18.36 6.51 -11.37
C ALA A 137 -19.15 7.44 -12.31
N GLY A 138 -20.48 7.25 -12.32
CA GLY A 138 -21.38 8.10 -13.08
C GLY A 138 -21.09 8.10 -14.57
N ILE A 139 -20.77 6.92 -15.12
CA ILE A 139 -20.70 6.72 -16.57
C ILE A 139 -22.12 6.93 -17.11
N ILE A 140 -22.26 7.75 -18.14
CA ILE A 140 -23.54 8.18 -18.69
C ILE A 140 -23.73 7.51 -20.05
N ASP A 141 -24.81 6.72 -20.16
CA ASP A 141 -25.31 6.17 -21.40
C ASP A 141 -26.38 7.16 -21.95
N ASP A 142 -26.09 7.85 -23.03
CA ASP A 142 -27.02 8.76 -23.67
C ASP A 142 -27.34 8.33 -25.10
N LEU A 143 -28.09 9.14 -25.86
CA LEU A 143 -28.47 8.83 -27.22
C LEU A 143 -27.59 9.53 -28.26
N THR A 144 -26.55 10.21 -27.84
CA THR A 144 -25.60 10.87 -28.72
C THR A 144 -24.70 9.82 -29.37
N VAL A 145 -24.57 9.84 -30.68
CA VAL A 145 -23.64 8.95 -31.37
C VAL A 145 -22.25 9.53 -31.24
N GLU A 146 -21.45 8.94 -30.40
CA GLU A 146 -20.05 9.32 -30.17
C GLU A 146 -19.10 8.24 -30.71
N GLY A 147 -17.84 8.42 -30.61
CA GLY A 147 -16.82 7.39 -30.91
C GLY A 147 -16.33 6.76 -29.61
N ASP A 148 -15.58 5.67 -29.71
CA ASP A 148 -14.91 5.11 -28.53
C ASP A 148 -14.09 6.19 -27.82
N GLU A 149 -14.28 6.32 -26.52
CA GLU A 149 -13.63 7.32 -25.68
C GLU A 149 -12.75 6.69 -24.63
N THR A 150 -11.81 7.47 -24.09
CA THR A 150 -10.86 6.98 -23.10
C THR A 150 -10.87 7.80 -21.82
N VAL A 151 -10.73 7.11 -20.69
CA VAL A 151 -10.36 7.68 -19.39
C VAL A 151 -9.00 7.10 -19.01
N ILE A 152 -8.00 7.97 -18.88
CA ILE A 152 -6.62 7.58 -18.58
C ILE A 152 -6.28 8.03 -17.16
N LEU A 153 -5.94 7.08 -16.30
CA LEU A 153 -5.48 7.33 -14.95
C LEU A 153 -3.97 7.16 -14.87
N THR A 154 -3.28 8.12 -14.26
CA THR A 154 -1.83 8.07 -14.05
C THR A 154 -1.52 8.20 -12.57
N LEU A 155 -0.87 7.20 -11.98
CA LEU A 155 -0.38 7.22 -10.61
C LEU A 155 0.90 8.06 -10.52
N SER A 156 1.05 8.81 -9.43
CA SER A 156 2.22 9.65 -9.17
C SER A 156 2.46 9.89 -7.69
N SER A 157 3.70 10.26 -7.32
CA SER A 157 4.08 10.67 -5.97
C SER A 157 3.58 9.70 -4.88
N PRO A 158 3.90 8.41 -4.94
CA PRO A 158 3.56 7.51 -3.86
C PRO A 158 4.32 7.88 -2.58
N ASN A 159 3.68 7.64 -1.43
CA ASN A 159 4.30 7.74 -0.11
C ASN A 159 4.30 6.35 0.53
N ASN A 160 5.39 5.97 1.17
CA ASN A 160 5.66 4.63 1.73
C ASN A 160 5.61 3.50 0.67
N ALA A 161 5.78 3.82 -0.59
CA ALA A 161 5.84 2.88 -1.71
C ALA A 161 6.65 3.48 -2.87
N THR A 162 6.99 2.65 -3.84
CA THR A 162 7.57 3.07 -5.12
C THR A 162 6.61 2.73 -6.27
N LEU A 163 6.68 3.48 -7.39
CA LEU A 163 5.83 3.17 -8.55
C LEU A 163 6.28 1.86 -9.23
N GLY A 164 5.33 0.98 -9.48
CA GLY A 164 5.53 -0.24 -10.27
C GLY A 164 5.39 -0.01 -11.79
N SER A 165 5.44 -1.10 -12.56
CA SER A 165 5.45 -1.05 -14.02
C SER A 165 4.16 -0.51 -14.63
N ASN A 166 2.99 -0.80 -14.04
CA ASN A 166 1.68 -0.35 -14.53
C ASN A 166 1.23 0.90 -13.75
N SER A 167 1.95 2.01 -13.90
CA SER A 167 1.57 3.28 -13.27
C SER A 167 0.51 4.06 -14.06
N VAL A 168 0.14 3.58 -15.25
CA VAL A 168 -0.92 4.14 -16.08
C VAL A 168 -1.94 3.07 -16.41
N HIS A 169 -3.23 3.42 -16.33
CA HIS A 169 -4.35 2.59 -16.78
C HIS A 169 -5.19 3.36 -17.77
N THR A 170 -5.53 2.73 -18.91
CA THR A 170 -6.45 3.27 -19.90
C THR A 170 -7.74 2.46 -19.89
N TYR A 171 -8.84 3.10 -19.49
CA TYR A 171 -10.19 2.57 -19.68
C TYR A 171 -10.74 3.11 -21.00
N THR A 172 -11.25 2.22 -21.86
CA THR A 172 -11.91 2.60 -23.11
C THR A 172 -13.41 2.29 -22.99
N CYS A 173 -14.22 3.33 -23.10
CA CYS A 173 -15.66 3.21 -23.21
C CYS A 173 -16.00 2.92 -24.66
N LEU A 174 -16.66 1.79 -24.91
CA LEU A 174 -17.03 1.35 -26.25
C LEU A 174 -18.45 1.82 -26.54
N LEU A 175 -18.60 2.56 -27.63
CA LEU A 175 -19.93 2.94 -28.12
C LEU A 175 -20.72 1.68 -28.52
N TYR A 176 -21.86 1.48 -27.91
CA TYR A 176 -22.80 0.47 -28.35
C TYR A 176 -23.64 1.03 -29.49
N THR A 177 -23.23 0.85 -30.75
CA THR A 177 -24.12 1.04 -31.89
C THR A 177 -25.13 -0.10 -31.90
N SER A 178 -26.37 0.16 -31.44
CA SER A 178 -27.49 -0.76 -31.67
C SER A 178 -27.52 -1.09 -33.16
N PRO A 179 -27.53 -2.36 -33.58
CA PRO A 179 -27.73 -2.69 -34.97
C PRO A 179 -29.09 -2.14 -35.38
N SER A 180 -29.08 -1.19 -36.33
CA SER A 180 -30.30 -0.69 -36.93
C SER A 180 -31.21 -1.87 -37.27
N PRO A 181 -32.51 -1.88 -36.87
CA PRO A 181 -33.41 -2.91 -37.32
C PRO A 181 -33.35 -2.94 -38.84
N ARG A 182 -32.88 -4.06 -39.39
CA ARG A 182 -32.97 -4.27 -40.83
C ARG A 182 -34.42 -4.03 -41.17
N ASP A 183 -34.64 -2.98 -41.95
CA ASP A 183 -35.86 -2.78 -42.67
C ASP A 183 -36.16 -4.08 -43.43
N GLY A 184 -37.09 -4.83 -42.90
CA GLY A 184 -37.62 -6.00 -43.56
C GLY A 184 -38.57 -5.52 -44.65
N SER A 185 -38.01 -5.16 -45.79
CA SER A 185 -38.78 -5.03 -47.03
C SER A 185 -38.47 -6.26 -47.86
N GLU A 186 -39.44 -7.15 -47.87
CA GLU A 186 -39.86 -8.07 -48.91
C GLU A 186 -38.94 -8.29 -50.12
#